data_1c34148197bb63806f674dfac2430eda
#
_entry.id   1c34148197bb63806f674dfac2430eda
#
_cell.length_a   1.000
_cell.length_b   1.000
_cell.length_c   1.000
_cell.angle_alpha   90.00
_cell.angle_beta   90.00
_cell.angle_gamma   90.00
#
_symmetry.space_group_name_H-M   'P 1'
#
loop_
_entity.id
_entity.type
_entity.pdbx_description
1 polymer ?
#
loop_
_entity_poly.entity_id
_entity_poly.type
_entity_poly.pdbx_seq_one_letter_code
_entity_poly.pdbx_strand_id
1 'polypeptide(L)'
;MGRRTQRPCLRTQARHQNFMPVSSEEFRNALSRFPSGVTVVTTRGLNGRDHGITVSAFSSLSLEPPRVLICIEKTTGSHEALIESSTFIVNILSTEQKEISERFASLIGNKFEGTEFEAGLDGIPKLLGCIATLECRVTSSYDGGDHTIFVGEVERAAVHKGDPIVYFRGDYRSIAG
;
A
#
# COMPACT_ATOMS: atom_id res chain seq x y z
N MET A 1 16.25 0.76 -41.86
CA MET A 1 15.31 -0.25 -41.34
C MET A 1 16.06 -1.21 -40.42
N GLY A 2 16.15 -0.97 -39.13
CA GLY A 2 16.88 -1.79 -38.17
C GLY A 2 15.88 -2.48 -37.24
N ARG A 3 15.69 -3.78 -37.37
CA ARG A 3 14.86 -4.59 -36.46
C ARG A 3 15.57 -4.71 -35.11
N ARG A 4 15.02 -4.14 -34.05
CA ARG A 4 15.42 -4.44 -32.69
C ARG A 4 14.92 -5.84 -32.32
N THR A 5 15.82 -6.77 -32.24
CA THR A 5 15.58 -8.12 -31.69
C THR A 5 15.38 -7.98 -30.18
N GLN A 6 14.17 -8.26 -29.71
CA GLN A 6 13.87 -8.45 -28.29
C GLN A 6 14.64 -9.70 -27.82
N ARG A 7 15.52 -9.54 -26.84
CA ARG A 7 16.16 -10.66 -26.16
C ARG A 7 15.11 -11.37 -25.30
N PRO A 8 14.97 -12.69 -25.39
CA PRO A 8 14.05 -13.43 -24.53
C PRO A 8 14.54 -13.38 -23.10
N CYS A 9 13.62 -13.10 -22.17
CA CYS A 9 13.82 -13.21 -20.74
C CYS A 9 14.28 -14.64 -20.41
N LEU A 10 15.40 -14.78 -19.72
CA LEU A 10 16.00 -16.04 -19.33
C LEU A 10 15.00 -16.88 -18.54
N ARG A 11 14.48 -17.95 -19.13
CA ARG A 11 13.81 -19.02 -18.40
C ARG A 11 14.87 -19.74 -17.56
N THR A 12 14.94 -19.39 -16.30
CA THR A 12 15.70 -20.17 -15.32
C THR A 12 14.97 -21.48 -15.09
N GLN A 13 15.50 -22.59 -15.64
CA GLN A 13 15.06 -23.93 -15.25
C GLN A 13 15.46 -24.12 -13.78
N ALA A 14 14.49 -24.02 -12.88
CA ALA A 14 14.67 -24.27 -11.47
C ALA A 14 15.06 -25.75 -11.27
N ARG A 15 16.27 -26.00 -10.78
CA ARG A 15 16.64 -27.29 -10.17
C ARG A 15 15.73 -27.46 -8.93
N HIS A 16 14.86 -28.45 -8.93
CA HIS A 16 14.15 -28.91 -7.73
C HIS A 16 15.17 -29.53 -6.75
N GLN A 17 15.88 -28.69 -6.02
CA GLN A 17 16.40 -29.08 -4.72
C GLN A 17 15.20 -29.06 -3.77
N ASN A 18 15.11 -30.02 -2.83
CA ASN A 18 14.13 -30.00 -1.74
C ASN A 18 14.37 -28.75 -0.88
N PHE A 19 13.83 -27.63 -1.33
CA PHE A 19 13.89 -26.38 -0.61
C PHE A 19 12.75 -26.38 0.39
N MET A 20 13.07 -26.56 1.68
CA MET A 20 12.10 -26.33 2.77
C MET A 20 11.88 -24.84 2.85
N PRO A 21 10.67 -24.36 2.53
CA PRO A 21 10.40 -22.93 2.66
C PRO A 21 10.53 -22.52 4.12
N VAL A 22 10.98 -21.30 4.37
CA VAL A 22 11.02 -20.72 5.73
C VAL A 22 9.61 -20.71 6.32
N SER A 23 9.49 -20.91 7.62
CA SER A 23 8.20 -20.80 8.31
C SER A 23 7.68 -19.37 8.26
N SER A 24 6.36 -19.20 8.38
CA SER A 24 5.74 -17.86 8.43
C SER A 24 6.26 -17.03 9.62
N GLU A 25 6.67 -17.68 10.70
CA GLU A 25 7.23 -17.02 11.88
C GLU A 25 8.64 -16.48 11.59
N GLU A 26 9.52 -17.32 11.03
CA GLU A 26 10.88 -16.90 10.62
C GLU A 26 10.84 -15.78 9.61
N PHE A 27 9.93 -15.89 8.61
CA PHE A 27 9.74 -14.86 7.60
C PHE A 27 9.29 -13.53 8.23
N ARG A 28 8.23 -13.52 9.07
CA ARG A 28 7.78 -12.32 9.78
C ARG A 28 8.85 -11.72 10.68
N ASN A 29 9.62 -12.57 11.39
CA ASN A 29 10.70 -12.10 12.24
C ASN A 29 11.80 -11.41 11.43
N ALA A 30 12.19 -11.97 10.29
CA ALA A 30 13.17 -11.35 9.39
C ALA A 30 12.65 -10.01 8.85
N LEU A 31 11.42 -9.96 8.31
CA LEU A 31 10.83 -8.73 7.76
C LEU A 31 10.60 -7.65 8.83
N SER A 32 10.35 -8.04 10.09
CA SER A 32 10.19 -7.07 11.18
C SER A 32 11.44 -6.23 11.43
N ARG A 33 12.61 -6.65 10.90
CA ARG A 33 13.88 -5.91 11.00
C ARG A 33 14.02 -4.80 9.95
N PHE A 34 13.12 -4.78 8.97
CA PHE A 34 13.08 -3.70 7.98
C PHE A 34 12.10 -2.61 8.45
N PRO A 35 12.60 -1.43 8.87
CA PRO A 35 11.72 -0.33 9.26
C PRO A 35 10.99 0.19 8.03
N SER A 36 9.69 0.34 8.11
CA SER A 36 8.86 0.92 7.04
C SER A 36 8.11 2.14 7.52
N GLY A 37 7.86 3.09 6.63
CA GLY A 37 6.80 4.06 6.83
C GLY A 37 5.44 3.36 6.92
N VAL A 38 4.45 4.06 7.45
CA VAL A 38 3.09 3.55 7.59
C VAL A 38 2.16 4.37 6.72
N THR A 39 1.34 3.70 5.93
CA THR A 39 0.32 4.34 5.11
C THR A 39 -1.06 3.78 5.44
N VAL A 40 -2.10 4.57 5.19
CA VAL A 40 -3.46 4.08 5.03
C VAL A 40 -3.84 4.21 3.57
N VAL A 41 -4.19 3.11 2.94
CA VAL A 41 -4.75 3.11 1.59
C VAL A 41 -6.25 3.17 1.69
N THR A 42 -6.86 4.18 1.05
CA THR A 42 -8.30 4.35 0.98
C THR A 42 -8.80 4.15 -0.44
N THR A 43 -10.01 3.63 -0.57
CA THR A 43 -10.72 3.45 -1.84
C THR A 43 -12.22 3.48 -1.61
N ARG A 44 -13.01 3.54 -2.70
CA ARG A 44 -14.47 3.49 -2.63
C ARG A 44 -14.98 2.40 -3.57
N GLY A 45 -15.71 1.43 -3.03
CA GLY A 45 -16.35 0.39 -3.83
C GLY A 45 -17.47 0.93 -4.72
N LEU A 46 -17.87 0.18 -5.73
CA LEU A 46 -18.96 0.55 -6.65
C LEU A 46 -20.29 0.80 -5.95
N ASN A 47 -20.51 0.19 -4.79
CA ASN A 47 -21.68 0.43 -3.93
C ASN A 47 -21.64 1.78 -3.17
N GLY A 48 -20.61 2.61 -3.40
CA GLY A 48 -20.40 3.89 -2.73
C GLY A 48 -19.83 3.78 -1.31
N ARG A 49 -19.52 2.58 -0.82
CA ARG A 49 -18.94 2.37 0.51
C ARG A 49 -17.44 2.68 0.50
N ASP A 50 -17.01 3.43 1.50
CA ASP A 50 -15.61 3.73 1.73
C ASP A 50 -14.90 2.54 2.39
N HIS A 51 -13.71 2.25 1.90
CA HIS A 51 -12.82 1.22 2.40
C HIS A 51 -11.45 1.82 2.71
N GLY A 52 -10.80 1.27 3.74
CA GLY A 52 -9.45 1.68 4.10
C GLY A 52 -8.71 0.58 4.83
N ILE A 53 -7.40 0.52 4.63
CA ILE A 53 -6.53 -0.49 5.25
C ILE A 53 -5.15 0.10 5.49
N THR A 54 -4.55 -0.23 6.63
CA THR A 54 -3.15 0.12 6.93
C THR A 54 -2.22 -0.75 6.12
N VAL A 55 -1.28 -0.12 5.43
CA VAL A 55 -0.34 -0.77 4.52
C VAL A 55 1.08 -0.29 4.80
N SER A 56 1.98 -1.22 5.10
CA SER A 56 3.44 -1.00 5.13
C SER A 56 4.12 -1.44 3.83
N ALA A 57 3.47 -2.31 3.06
CA ALA A 57 3.95 -2.79 1.76
C ALA A 57 3.64 -1.77 0.64
N PHE A 58 4.26 -0.60 0.72
CA PHE A 58 4.18 0.51 -0.20
C PHE A 58 5.58 0.87 -0.72
N SER A 59 5.71 1.14 -2.01
CA SER A 59 6.96 1.61 -2.62
C SER A 59 6.72 2.50 -3.83
N SER A 60 7.66 3.44 -4.06
CA SER A 60 7.79 4.10 -5.36
C SER A 60 8.23 3.08 -6.42
N LEU A 61 7.74 3.22 -7.65
CA LEU A 61 8.03 2.29 -8.75
C LEU A 61 8.68 2.97 -9.95
N SER A 62 8.21 4.13 -10.37
CA SER A 62 8.66 4.85 -11.57
C SER A 62 8.47 6.35 -11.41
N LEU A 63 9.35 7.14 -12.05
CA LEU A 63 9.21 8.59 -12.13
C LEU A 63 8.53 9.03 -13.43
N GLU A 64 8.72 8.27 -14.53
CA GLU A 64 8.14 8.60 -15.83
C GLU A 64 7.52 7.36 -16.47
N PRO A 65 6.19 7.23 -16.40
CA PRO A 65 5.25 8.03 -15.61
C PRO A 65 5.40 7.80 -14.09
N PRO A 66 4.92 8.73 -13.25
CA PRO A 66 5.02 8.60 -11.80
C PRO A 66 4.12 7.47 -11.32
N ARG A 67 4.70 6.42 -10.75
CA ARG A 67 3.98 5.22 -10.30
C ARG A 67 4.46 4.75 -8.94
N VAL A 68 3.51 4.19 -8.22
CA VAL A 68 3.73 3.52 -6.93
C VAL A 68 3.15 2.11 -6.97
N LEU A 69 3.58 1.27 -6.03
CA LEU A 69 2.95 -0.03 -5.79
C LEU A 69 2.51 -0.17 -4.35
N ILE A 70 1.43 -0.95 -4.16
CA ILE A 70 0.92 -1.39 -2.86
C ILE A 70 0.62 -2.89 -2.94
N CYS A 71 0.81 -3.61 -1.82
CA CYS A 71 0.40 -5.00 -1.71
C CYS A 71 -0.78 -5.09 -0.74
N ILE A 72 -1.90 -5.65 -1.18
CA ILE A 72 -3.14 -5.76 -0.40
C ILE A 72 -3.52 -7.23 -0.27
N GLU A 73 -3.77 -7.65 0.96
CA GLU A 73 -4.20 -9.01 1.27
C GLU A 73 -5.58 -9.31 0.65
N LYS A 74 -5.68 -10.44 -0.05
CA LYS A 74 -6.85 -10.85 -0.84
C LYS A 74 -8.12 -11.07 -0.02
N THR A 75 -7.98 -11.36 1.28
CA THR A 75 -9.11 -11.64 2.19
C THR A 75 -9.77 -10.38 2.73
N THR A 76 -9.25 -9.18 2.43
CA THR A 76 -9.76 -7.91 2.96
C THR A 76 -10.84 -7.29 2.07
N GLY A 77 -11.82 -6.63 2.68
CA GLY A 77 -12.84 -5.89 1.92
C GLY A 77 -12.27 -4.71 1.10
N SER A 78 -11.10 -4.20 1.47
CA SER A 78 -10.41 -3.17 0.69
C SER A 78 -9.82 -3.74 -0.60
N HIS A 79 -9.45 -5.03 -0.64
CA HIS A 79 -8.96 -5.69 -1.85
C HIS A 79 -10.06 -5.76 -2.93
N GLU A 80 -11.25 -6.24 -2.57
CA GLU A 80 -12.39 -6.34 -3.48
C GLU A 80 -12.77 -4.95 -4.02
N ALA A 81 -12.88 -3.97 -3.13
CA ALA A 81 -13.18 -2.59 -3.50
C ALA A 81 -12.13 -1.98 -4.44
N LEU A 82 -10.85 -2.30 -4.29
CA LEU A 82 -9.77 -1.85 -5.19
C LEU A 82 -9.86 -2.48 -6.58
N ILE A 83 -10.20 -3.76 -6.66
CA ILE A 83 -10.44 -4.45 -7.95
C ILE A 83 -11.59 -3.77 -8.71
N GLU A 84 -12.67 -3.39 -7.99
CA GLU A 84 -13.84 -2.78 -8.58
C GLU A 84 -13.62 -1.32 -9.02
N SER A 85 -13.06 -0.49 -8.13
CA SER A 85 -12.96 0.96 -8.33
C SER A 85 -11.78 1.37 -9.21
N SER A 86 -10.70 0.59 -9.21
CA SER A 86 -9.44 0.90 -9.90
C SER A 86 -8.83 2.26 -9.53
N THR A 87 -9.19 2.82 -8.36
CA THR A 87 -8.69 4.11 -7.85
C THR A 87 -8.43 4.01 -6.35
N PHE A 88 -7.34 4.60 -5.89
CA PHE A 88 -7.00 4.61 -4.47
C PHE A 88 -6.21 5.86 -4.08
N ILE A 89 -6.19 6.16 -2.78
CA ILE A 89 -5.36 7.21 -2.21
C ILE A 89 -4.41 6.58 -1.18
N VAL A 90 -3.13 6.86 -1.30
CA VAL A 90 -2.12 6.55 -0.29
C VAL A 90 -2.01 7.74 0.64
N ASN A 91 -2.33 7.55 1.91
CA ASN A 91 -2.20 8.53 2.97
C ASN A 91 -0.99 8.17 3.83
N ILE A 92 0.12 8.91 3.72
CA ILE A 92 1.36 8.67 4.49
C ILE A 92 1.20 9.31 5.87
N LEU A 93 1.18 8.49 6.90
CA LEU A 93 0.82 8.90 8.26
C LEU A 93 1.95 9.65 8.97
N SER A 94 1.53 10.64 9.79
CA SER A 94 2.40 11.33 10.74
C SER A 94 2.56 10.56 12.06
N THR A 95 3.52 10.97 12.89
CA THR A 95 3.74 10.44 14.25
C THR A 95 2.51 10.58 15.15
N GLU A 96 1.65 11.55 14.90
CA GLU A 96 0.42 11.81 15.66
C GLU A 96 -0.74 10.87 15.29
N GLN A 97 -0.58 10.08 14.20
CA GLN A 97 -1.65 9.25 13.64
C GLN A 97 -1.52 7.75 13.98
N LYS A 98 -0.86 7.41 15.08
CA LYS A 98 -0.75 6.02 15.54
C LYS A 98 -2.12 5.34 15.68
N GLU A 99 -3.08 6.01 16.33
CA GLU A 99 -4.43 5.46 16.54
C GLU A 99 -5.18 5.23 15.22
N ILE A 100 -4.97 6.10 14.23
CA ILE A 100 -5.50 5.92 12.87
C ILE A 100 -4.90 4.68 12.23
N SER A 101 -3.59 4.49 12.32
CA SER A 101 -2.93 3.28 11.83
C SER A 101 -3.51 2.01 12.45
N GLU A 102 -3.66 1.97 13.77
CA GLU A 102 -4.22 0.82 14.49
C GLU A 102 -5.68 0.55 14.11
N ARG A 103 -6.49 1.60 13.96
CA ARG A 103 -7.88 1.52 13.56
C ARG A 103 -8.04 0.94 12.16
N PHE A 104 -7.26 1.41 11.21
CA PHE A 104 -7.31 0.92 9.83
C PHE A 104 -6.66 -0.46 9.64
N ALA A 105 -5.82 -0.91 10.56
CA ALA A 105 -5.32 -2.28 10.64
C ALA A 105 -6.36 -3.26 11.23
N SER A 106 -7.34 -2.78 12.01
CA SER A 106 -8.39 -3.60 12.60
C SER A 106 -9.31 -4.21 11.53
N LEU A 107 -9.88 -5.38 11.83
CA LEU A 107 -10.92 -6.03 11.00
C LEU A 107 -12.33 -5.61 11.40
N ILE A 108 -12.52 -4.84 12.48
CA ILE A 108 -13.81 -4.59 13.11
C ILE A 108 -14.18 -3.11 13.03
N GLY A 109 -15.46 -2.83 12.83
CA GLY A 109 -16.08 -1.52 12.99
C GLY A 109 -16.04 -0.64 11.74
N ASN A 110 -16.63 0.55 11.90
CA ASN A 110 -16.56 1.63 10.92
C ASN A 110 -15.23 2.40 11.13
N LYS A 111 -14.24 2.10 10.32
CA LYS A 111 -12.90 2.67 10.44
C LYS A 111 -12.85 4.18 10.22
N PHE A 112 -13.85 4.74 9.52
CA PHE A 112 -13.93 6.18 9.23
C PHE A 112 -14.64 6.97 10.33
N GLU A 113 -15.32 6.31 11.27
CA GLU A 113 -15.96 6.99 12.39
C GLU A 113 -14.93 7.69 13.27
N GLY A 114 -15.10 9.00 13.46
CA GLY A 114 -14.15 9.84 14.20
C GLY A 114 -12.80 10.04 13.50
N THR A 115 -12.69 9.69 12.20
CA THR A 115 -11.52 9.99 11.38
C THR A 115 -11.84 11.17 10.46
N GLU A 116 -11.03 12.22 10.51
CA GLU A 116 -11.20 13.40 9.66
C GLU A 116 -10.65 13.13 8.26
N PHE A 117 -11.43 13.43 7.25
CA PHE A 117 -11.04 13.30 5.84
C PHE A 117 -11.78 14.31 4.96
N GLU A 118 -11.26 14.53 3.78
CA GLU A 118 -11.92 15.28 2.70
C GLU A 118 -12.07 14.41 1.46
N ALA A 119 -12.89 14.85 0.50
CA ALA A 119 -13.05 14.13 -0.77
C ALA A 119 -11.84 14.36 -1.67
N GLY A 120 -11.14 13.28 -2.03
CA GLY A 120 -10.07 13.25 -3.03
C GLY A 120 -10.57 12.80 -4.40
N LEU A 121 -9.68 12.17 -5.17
CA LEU A 121 -9.98 11.63 -6.51
C LEU A 121 -11.18 10.68 -6.46
N ASP A 122 -12.11 10.85 -7.39
CA ASP A 122 -13.36 10.08 -7.49
C ASP A 122 -14.20 10.06 -6.19
N GLY A 123 -14.01 11.08 -5.31
CA GLY A 123 -14.70 11.21 -4.03
C GLY A 123 -14.19 10.27 -2.94
N ILE A 124 -13.06 9.60 -3.14
CA ILE A 124 -12.43 8.71 -2.16
C ILE A 124 -11.95 9.51 -0.95
N PRO A 125 -12.12 9.00 0.29
CA PRO A 125 -11.62 9.67 1.48
C PRO A 125 -10.11 9.90 1.43
N LYS A 126 -9.69 11.16 1.50
CA LYS A 126 -8.32 11.60 1.71
C LYS A 126 -8.16 12.05 3.15
N LEU A 127 -7.38 11.32 3.94
CA LEU A 127 -7.27 11.56 5.38
C LEU A 127 -6.54 12.88 5.67
N LEU A 128 -7.04 13.62 6.65
CA LEU A 128 -6.40 14.84 7.14
C LEU A 128 -5.27 14.52 8.14
N GLY A 129 -4.34 15.45 8.31
CA GLY A 129 -3.18 15.30 9.23
C GLY A 129 -2.05 14.39 8.72
N CYS A 130 -2.15 13.86 7.52
CA CYS A 130 -1.09 13.08 6.88
C CYS A 130 0.06 13.99 6.43
N ILE A 131 1.29 13.46 6.41
CA ILE A 131 2.46 14.20 5.92
C ILE A 131 2.56 14.24 4.40
N ALA A 132 1.96 13.26 3.72
CA ALA A 132 1.77 13.31 2.27
C ALA A 132 0.57 12.46 1.85
N THR A 133 -0.02 12.80 0.71
CA THR A 133 -1.06 12.01 0.05
C THR A 133 -0.76 11.85 -1.42
N LEU A 134 -1.03 10.65 -1.96
CA LEU A 134 -0.90 10.32 -3.38
C LEU A 134 -2.24 9.76 -3.86
N GLU A 135 -2.85 10.44 -4.83
CA GLU A 135 -4.12 10.03 -5.43
C GLU A 135 -3.81 9.29 -6.73
N CYS A 136 -4.18 8.02 -6.79
CA CYS A 136 -3.67 7.09 -7.79
C CYS A 136 -4.77 6.37 -8.55
N ARG A 137 -4.53 6.11 -9.85
CA ARG A 137 -5.34 5.22 -10.68
C ARG A 137 -4.58 3.92 -10.95
N VAL A 138 -5.23 2.79 -10.72
CA VAL A 138 -4.63 1.46 -10.97
C VAL A 138 -4.37 1.29 -12.46
N THR A 139 -3.14 1.01 -12.84
CA THR A 139 -2.73 0.73 -14.22
C THR A 139 -2.50 -0.76 -14.48
N SER A 140 -2.18 -1.51 -13.44
CA SER A 140 -2.00 -2.97 -13.51
C SER A 140 -2.07 -3.60 -12.12
N SER A 141 -2.37 -4.89 -12.08
CA SER A 141 -2.31 -5.69 -10.88
C SER A 141 -1.65 -7.04 -11.17
N TYR A 142 -0.95 -7.58 -10.18
CA TYR A 142 -0.20 -8.83 -10.29
C TYR A 142 -0.48 -9.73 -9.10
N ASP A 143 -0.55 -11.03 -9.36
CA ASP A 143 -0.67 -12.02 -8.30
C ASP A 143 0.62 -12.06 -7.45
N GLY A 144 0.48 -11.87 -6.14
CA GLY A 144 1.56 -11.90 -5.16
C GLY A 144 1.40 -13.01 -4.11
N GLY A 145 0.66 -14.09 -4.40
CA GLY A 145 0.37 -15.17 -3.47
C GLY A 145 -0.90 -14.88 -2.67
N ASP A 146 -0.83 -14.67 -1.35
CA ASP A 146 -1.95 -14.26 -0.51
C ASP A 146 -2.29 -12.76 -0.62
N HIS A 147 -1.46 -12.00 -1.33
CA HIS A 147 -1.67 -10.58 -1.67
C HIS A 147 -1.83 -10.38 -3.18
N THR A 148 -2.36 -9.21 -3.55
CA THR A 148 -2.28 -8.66 -4.91
C THR A 148 -1.40 -7.42 -4.88
N ILE A 149 -0.47 -7.32 -5.83
CA ILE A 149 0.33 -6.12 -6.07
C ILE A 149 -0.47 -5.21 -7.01
N PHE A 150 -0.89 -4.05 -6.54
CA PHE A 150 -1.51 -3.02 -7.37
C PHE A 150 -0.48 -1.97 -7.74
N VAL A 151 -0.39 -1.65 -9.02
CA VAL A 151 0.41 -0.53 -9.53
C VAL A 151 -0.51 0.63 -9.84
N GLY A 152 -0.26 1.76 -9.20
CA GLY A 152 -1.01 2.99 -9.41
C GLY A 152 -0.17 4.08 -10.05
N GLU A 153 -0.70 4.72 -11.09
CA GLU A 153 -0.18 5.97 -11.63
C GLU A 153 -0.66 7.13 -10.77
N VAL A 154 0.25 7.97 -10.32
CA VAL A 154 -0.04 9.10 -9.42
C VAL A 154 -0.57 10.26 -10.25
N GLU A 155 -1.86 10.61 -10.06
CA GLU A 155 -2.50 11.74 -10.72
C GLU A 155 -2.35 13.05 -9.93
N ARG A 156 -2.32 12.95 -8.59
CA ARG A 156 -2.14 14.10 -7.68
C ARG A 156 -1.29 13.71 -6.50
N ALA A 157 -0.47 14.64 -6.04
CA ALA A 157 0.34 14.50 -4.83
C ALA A 157 0.28 15.79 -4.00
N ALA A 158 0.19 15.64 -2.68
CA ALA A 158 0.30 16.75 -1.74
C ALA A 158 1.28 16.38 -0.64
N VAL A 159 2.02 17.38 -0.13
CA VAL A 159 3.00 17.24 0.96
C VAL A 159 2.67 18.26 2.03
N HIS A 160 2.70 17.82 3.29
CA HIS A 160 2.43 18.63 4.47
C HIS A 160 3.61 18.54 5.44
N LYS A 161 3.65 19.42 6.44
CA LYS A 161 4.64 19.38 7.51
C LYS A 161 4.32 18.23 8.48
N GLY A 162 5.35 17.66 9.08
CA GLY A 162 5.23 16.61 10.09
C GLY A 162 6.33 15.56 9.95
N ASP A 163 6.47 14.73 10.97
CA ASP A 163 7.41 13.62 11.00
C ASP A 163 6.67 12.30 10.71
N PRO A 164 7.30 11.37 9.97
CA PRO A 164 6.68 10.11 9.62
C PRO A 164 6.61 9.17 10.82
N ILE A 165 5.50 8.46 10.99
CA ILE A 165 5.46 7.30 11.88
C ILE A 165 6.13 6.11 11.19
N VAL A 166 6.96 5.37 11.94
CA VAL A 166 7.70 4.20 11.46
C VAL A 166 7.25 2.96 12.19
N TYR A 167 7.05 1.86 11.46
CA TYR A 167 6.77 0.54 12.03
C TYR A 167 8.04 -0.31 12.02
N PHE A 168 8.44 -0.80 13.20
CA PHE A 168 9.66 -1.59 13.37
C PHE A 168 9.50 -2.60 14.51
N ARG A 169 9.81 -3.87 14.26
CA ARG A 169 9.72 -4.97 15.23
C ARG A 169 8.36 -5.10 15.94
N GLY A 170 7.28 -4.88 15.21
CA GLY A 170 5.93 -4.99 15.77
C GLY A 170 5.47 -3.79 16.57
N ASP A 171 6.19 -2.66 16.54
CA ASP A 171 5.87 -1.47 17.30
C ASP A 171 6.09 -0.19 16.48
N TYR A 172 5.43 0.89 16.88
CA TYR A 172 5.57 2.20 16.26
C TYR A 172 6.75 2.96 16.84
N ARG A 173 7.47 3.67 15.98
CA ARG A 173 8.64 4.48 16.31
C ARG A 173 8.56 5.83 15.63
N SER A 174 9.29 6.82 16.15
CA SER A 174 9.61 8.07 15.48
C SER A 174 11.04 8.03 14.98
N ILE A 175 11.33 8.81 13.94
CA ILE A 175 12.70 9.07 13.50
C ILE A 175 13.26 10.16 14.41
N ALA A 176 14.33 9.86 15.16
CA ALA A 176 15.04 10.88 15.90
C ALA A 176 15.78 11.77 14.90
N GLY A 177 15.51 13.08 14.94
CA GLY A 177 16.24 14.10 14.20
C GLY A 177 17.52 14.49 14.91
#